data_25dac3c6effc95dac801ab2fb6f942e2
#
_entry.id   25dac3c6effc95dac801ab2fb6f942e2
#
_cell.length_a   1.000
_cell.length_b   1.000
_cell.length_c   1.000
_cell.angle_alpha   90.00
_cell.angle_beta   90.00
_cell.angle_gamma   90.00
#
_symmetry.space_group_name_H-M   'P 1'
#
loop_
_entity.id
_entity.type
_entity.pdbx_description
1 polymer ?
#
loop_
_entity_poly.entity_id
_entity_poly.type
_entity_poly.pdbx_seq_one_letter_code
_entity_poly.pdbx_strand_id
1 'polypeptide(L)'
;REYGGVVPELASRDHVVKAAPMLVDLLEEIGGTDVLDGIAYTRGPGLTGALMVGANLARGLAFALDKPLLGVHHMEGHLLAPMLSGDSPPLPFVALLVSGGHTLLVEVRELGNYRILGESLDDAVGEAFDKTAKLLGLPYPGGPELAALADSVQASSFKFPRPMTNRPGLDF
;
A
#
# COMPACT_ATOMS: atom_id res chain seq x y z
N ARG A 1 8.11 -5.15 14.77
CA ARG A 1 9.30 -4.63 15.48
C ARG A 1 10.24 -5.76 15.92
N GLU A 2 9.70 -6.86 16.43
CA GLU A 2 10.45 -8.00 16.97
C GLU A 2 11.36 -8.69 15.93
N TYR A 3 10.97 -8.69 14.65
CA TYR A 3 11.68 -9.38 13.56
C TYR A 3 12.43 -8.42 12.63
N GLY A 4 12.45 -7.13 12.89
CA GLY A 4 13.13 -6.12 12.06
C GLY A 4 12.55 -5.98 10.64
N GLY A 5 11.29 -6.39 10.44
CA GLY A 5 10.58 -6.35 9.17
C GLY A 5 9.40 -7.31 9.13
N VAL A 6 8.79 -7.48 7.96
CA VAL A 6 7.65 -8.38 7.77
C VAL A 6 8.13 -9.81 7.50
N VAL A 7 7.58 -10.78 8.24
CA VAL A 7 7.75 -12.22 8.01
C VAL A 7 6.46 -12.75 7.37
N PRO A 8 6.43 -13.02 6.05
CA PRO A 8 5.20 -13.30 5.31
C PRO A 8 4.37 -14.46 5.86
N GLU A 9 5.03 -15.53 6.30
CA GLU A 9 4.35 -16.71 6.87
C GLU A 9 3.68 -16.38 8.20
N LEU A 10 4.37 -15.68 9.09
CA LEU A 10 3.80 -15.27 10.38
C LEU A 10 2.63 -14.30 10.19
N ALA A 11 2.76 -13.36 9.25
CA ALA A 11 1.68 -12.45 8.89
C ALA A 11 0.44 -13.22 8.41
N SER A 12 0.61 -14.22 7.55
CA SER A 12 -0.50 -15.04 7.04
C SER A 12 -1.20 -15.82 8.14
N ARG A 13 -0.44 -16.44 9.05
CA ARG A 13 -0.98 -17.17 10.22
C ARG A 13 -1.75 -16.24 11.15
N ASP A 14 -1.22 -15.06 11.42
CA ASP A 14 -1.86 -14.06 12.26
C ASP A 14 -3.18 -13.57 11.63
N HIS A 15 -3.21 -13.37 10.30
CA HIS A 15 -4.45 -13.06 9.57
C HIS A 15 -5.51 -14.14 9.71
N VAL A 16 -5.14 -15.44 9.62
CA VAL A 16 -6.08 -16.55 9.82
C VAL A 16 -6.72 -16.51 11.21
N VAL A 17 -5.91 -16.24 12.22
CA VAL A 17 -6.39 -16.22 13.63
C VAL A 17 -7.27 -15.00 13.91
N LYS A 18 -6.93 -13.84 13.35
CA LYS A 18 -7.57 -12.56 13.72
C LYS A 18 -8.73 -12.15 12.82
N ALA A 19 -8.70 -12.50 11.53
CA ALA A 19 -9.66 -11.93 10.57
C ALA A 19 -11.11 -12.34 10.86
N ALA A 20 -11.35 -13.61 11.22
CA ALA A 20 -12.72 -14.05 11.51
C ALA A 20 -13.31 -13.46 12.81
N PRO A 21 -12.60 -13.43 13.96
CA PRO A 21 -13.06 -12.70 15.13
C PRO A 21 -13.36 -11.23 14.87
N MET A 22 -12.44 -10.50 14.19
CA MET A 22 -12.65 -9.09 13.86
C MET A 22 -13.89 -8.88 12.97
N LEU A 23 -14.17 -9.81 12.06
CA LEU A 23 -15.38 -9.74 11.24
C LEU A 23 -16.64 -9.94 12.09
N VAL A 24 -16.63 -10.88 13.03
CA VAL A 24 -17.77 -11.10 13.95
C VAL A 24 -18.04 -9.84 14.77
N ASP A 25 -17.02 -9.28 15.40
CA ASP A 25 -17.13 -8.05 16.20
C ASP A 25 -17.70 -6.90 15.36
N LEU A 26 -17.22 -6.73 14.12
CA LEU A 26 -17.72 -5.70 13.20
C LEU A 26 -19.20 -5.93 12.83
N LEU A 27 -19.58 -7.18 12.53
CA LEU A 27 -20.96 -7.49 12.17
C LEU A 27 -21.92 -7.25 13.35
N GLU A 28 -21.50 -7.52 14.58
CA GLU A 28 -22.28 -7.19 15.78
C GLU A 28 -22.43 -5.68 15.93
N GLU A 29 -21.37 -4.89 15.73
CA GLU A 29 -21.37 -3.43 15.83
C GLU A 29 -22.33 -2.78 14.82
N ILE A 30 -22.36 -3.27 13.57
CA ILE A 30 -23.22 -2.70 12.51
C ILE A 30 -24.66 -3.25 12.48
N GLY A 31 -25.01 -4.18 13.36
CA GLY A 31 -26.36 -4.72 13.47
C GLY A 31 -26.63 -5.98 12.65
N GLY A 32 -25.58 -6.70 12.25
CA GLY A 32 -25.67 -8.01 11.61
C GLY A 32 -25.41 -7.99 10.11
N THR A 33 -25.67 -9.11 9.45
CA THR A 33 -25.37 -9.33 8.03
C THR A 33 -26.40 -8.71 7.07
N ASP A 34 -27.59 -8.42 7.55
CA ASP A 34 -28.70 -7.94 6.70
C ASP A 34 -28.47 -6.53 6.16
N VAL A 35 -27.62 -5.74 6.85
CA VAL A 35 -27.25 -4.37 6.43
C VAL A 35 -26.20 -4.34 5.33
N LEU A 36 -25.63 -5.50 4.94
CA LEU A 36 -24.60 -5.56 3.93
C LEU A 36 -25.19 -5.59 2.52
N ASP A 37 -24.79 -4.67 1.67
CA ASP A 37 -25.11 -4.66 0.24
C ASP A 37 -24.09 -5.44 -0.61
N GLY A 38 -22.85 -5.58 -0.13
CA GLY A 38 -21.80 -6.29 -0.84
C GLY A 38 -20.56 -6.45 0.01
N ILE A 39 -19.61 -7.25 -0.47
CA ILE A 39 -18.33 -7.50 0.18
C ILE A 39 -17.19 -7.05 -0.75
N ALA A 40 -16.28 -6.24 -0.22
CA ALA A 40 -15.06 -5.86 -0.90
C ALA A 40 -13.83 -6.46 -0.22
N TYR A 41 -12.82 -6.81 -1.01
CA TYR A 41 -11.55 -7.32 -0.48
C TYR A 41 -10.36 -6.86 -1.32
N THR A 42 -9.18 -6.80 -0.73
CA THR A 42 -7.94 -6.53 -1.45
C THR A 42 -7.54 -7.74 -2.29
N ARG A 43 -7.63 -7.62 -3.63
CA ARG A 43 -7.22 -8.70 -4.54
C ARG A 43 -5.71 -8.77 -4.79
N GLY A 44 -4.98 -7.71 -4.50
CA GLY A 44 -3.54 -7.53 -4.73
C GLY A 44 -3.19 -6.10 -5.11
N PRO A 45 -1.88 -5.79 -5.26
CA PRO A 45 -0.74 -6.61 -4.85
C PRO A 45 -0.56 -6.66 -3.33
N GLY A 46 0.29 -7.59 -2.87
CA GLY A 46 0.61 -7.78 -1.46
C GLY A 46 1.14 -9.18 -1.15
N LEU A 47 1.35 -9.48 0.11
CA LEU A 47 1.81 -10.81 0.56
C LEU A 47 0.77 -11.87 0.24
N THR A 48 1.12 -12.80 -0.64
CA THR A 48 0.20 -13.82 -1.20
C THR A 48 -0.58 -14.56 -0.12
N GLY A 49 0.07 -15.02 0.95
CA GLY A 49 -0.60 -15.75 2.03
C GLY A 49 -1.65 -14.90 2.76
N ALA A 50 -1.31 -13.64 3.09
CA ALA A 50 -2.24 -12.72 3.73
C ALA A 50 -3.41 -12.34 2.80
N LEU A 51 -3.13 -12.08 1.52
CA LEU A 51 -4.16 -11.83 0.50
C LEU A 51 -5.11 -13.02 0.35
N MET A 52 -4.60 -14.24 0.35
CA MET A 52 -5.42 -15.46 0.27
C MET A 52 -6.36 -15.59 1.46
N VAL A 53 -5.93 -15.27 2.67
CA VAL A 53 -6.80 -15.29 3.85
C VAL A 53 -7.96 -14.32 3.69
N GLY A 54 -7.70 -13.07 3.36
CA GLY A 54 -8.73 -12.06 3.14
C GLY A 54 -9.68 -12.42 1.99
N ALA A 55 -9.13 -12.89 0.86
CA ALA A 55 -9.91 -13.29 -0.30
C ALA A 55 -10.83 -14.48 -0.03
N ASN A 56 -10.34 -15.50 0.71
CA ASN A 56 -11.15 -16.68 1.04
C ASN A 56 -12.25 -16.34 2.04
N LEU A 57 -11.95 -15.51 3.05
CA LEU A 57 -12.95 -15.04 4.01
C LEU A 57 -14.05 -14.23 3.30
N ALA A 58 -13.67 -13.27 2.46
CA ALA A 58 -14.61 -12.46 1.70
C ALA A 58 -15.48 -13.27 0.74
N ARG A 59 -14.87 -14.24 0.03
CA ARG A 59 -15.60 -15.14 -0.86
C ARG A 59 -16.57 -16.05 -0.12
N GLY A 60 -16.13 -16.60 1.02
CA GLY A 60 -16.97 -17.44 1.87
C GLY A 60 -18.18 -16.65 2.39
N LEU A 61 -17.97 -15.43 2.87
CA LEU A 61 -19.02 -14.56 3.35
C LEU A 61 -19.99 -14.16 2.23
N ALA A 62 -19.47 -13.72 1.08
CA ALA A 62 -20.28 -13.35 -0.08
C ALA A 62 -21.16 -14.50 -0.57
N PHE A 63 -20.57 -15.72 -0.63
CA PHE A 63 -21.31 -16.92 -1.00
C PHE A 63 -22.41 -17.28 0.01
N ALA A 64 -22.09 -17.22 1.31
CA ALA A 64 -23.04 -17.58 2.37
C ALA A 64 -24.23 -16.60 2.46
N LEU A 65 -23.99 -15.32 2.14
CA LEU A 65 -25.00 -14.26 2.21
C LEU A 65 -25.68 -13.94 0.88
N ASP A 66 -25.28 -14.60 -0.21
CA ASP A 66 -25.71 -14.29 -1.59
C ASP A 66 -25.53 -12.82 -1.93
N LYS A 67 -24.35 -12.26 -1.61
CA LYS A 67 -24.02 -10.85 -1.83
C LYS A 67 -22.95 -10.68 -2.91
N PRO A 68 -22.96 -9.56 -3.65
CA PRO A 68 -21.94 -9.26 -4.65
C PRO A 68 -20.55 -9.13 -4.00
N LEU A 69 -19.53 -9.56 -4.73
CA LEU A 69 -18.13 -9.54 -4.30
C LEU A 69 -17.29 -8.67 -5.22
N LEU A 70 -16.53 -7.73 -4.64
CA LEU A 70 -15.65 -6.83 -5.36
C LEU A 70 -14.18 -7.01 -4.92
N GLY A 71 -13.31 -7.35 -5.87
CA GLY A 71 -11.86 -7.37 -5.65
C GLY A 71 -11.23 -6.01 -5.97
N VAL A 72 -10.73 -5.31 -4.96
CA VAL A 72 -10.13 -3.97 -5.09
C VAL A 72 -8.61 -4.11 -5.24
N HIS A 73 -8.04 -3.36 -6.19
CA HIS A 73 -6.60 -3.28 -6.36
C HIS A 73 -5.98 -2.33 -5.33
N HIS A 74 -5.00 -2.80 -4.54
CA HIS A 74 -4.42 -2.03 -3.44
C HIS A 74 -3.84 -0.67 -3.89
N MET A 75 -3.12 -0.66 -5.02
CA MET A 75 -2.52 0.58 -5.54
C MET A 75 -3.58 1.56 -6.08
N GLU A 76 -4.71 1.05 -6.57
CA GLU A 76 -5.86 1.89 -6.95
C GLU A 76 -6.44 2.59 -5.72
N GLY A 77 -6.52 1.89 -4.58
CA GLY A 77 -6.91 2.50 -3.31
C GLY A 77 -6.01 3.67 -2.91
N HIS A 78 -4.70 3.56 -3.13
CA HIS A 78 -3.77 4.67 -2.91
C HIS A 78 -3.97 5.81 -3.91
N LEU A 79 -4.16 5.51 -5.21
CA LEU A 79 -4.41 6.52 -6.24
C LEU A 79 -5.67 7.35 -5.96
N LEU A 80 -6.71 6.70 -5.44
CA LEU A 80 -8.02 7.32 -5.22
C LEU A 80 -8.19 7.89 -3.80
N ALA A 81 -7.24 7.62 -2.88
CA ALA A 81 -7.30 8.15 -1.52
C ALA A 81 -7.49 9.68 -1.43
N PRO A 82 -6.84 10.51 -2.27
CA PRO A 82 -7.07 11.95 -2.29
C PRO A 82 -8.52 12.35 -2.61
N MET A 83 -9.27 11.49 -3.32
CA MET A 83 -10.67 11.75 -3.67
C MET A 83 -11.63 11.58 -2.48
N LEU A 84 -11.17 11.02 -1.36
CA LEU A 84 -11.91 10.94 -0.11
C LEU A 84 -11.86 12.25 0.68
N SER A 85 -10.93 13.14 0.35
CA SER A 85 -10.84 14.48 0.92
C SER A 85 -11.66 15.47 0.09
N GLY A 86 -12.08 16.60 0.70
CA GLY A 86 -12.86 17.63 0.00
C GLY A 86 -12.12 18.30 -1.16
N ASP A 87 -10.79 18.18 -1.23
CA ASP A 87 -9.90 18.76 -2.23
C ASP A 87 -9.41 17.74 -3.26
N SER A 88 -10.33 17.00 -3.85
CA SER A 88 -9.99 16.03 -4.91
C SER A 88 -9.34 16.70 -6.12
N PRO A 89 -8.19 16.18 -6.62
CA PRO A 89 -7.59 16.69 -7.82
C PRO A 89 -8.52 16.51 -9.03
N PRO A 90 -8.64 17.49 -9.92
CA PRO A 90 -9.43 17.34 -11.13
C PRO A 90 -8.79 16.30 -12.07
N LEU A 91 -9.62 15.48 -12.70
CA LEU A 91 -9.17 14.55 -13.74
C LEU A 91 -8.95 15.27 -15.08
N PRO A 92 -7.92 14.89 -15.87
CA PRO A 92 -6.89 13.92 -15.56
C PRO A 92 -5.80 14.52 -14.66
N PHE A 93 -5.08 13.67 -13.89
CA PHE A 93 -3.91 14.09 -13.12
C PHE A 93 -2.79 13.05 -13.19
N VAL A 94 -1.59 13.45 -12.77
CA VAL A 94 -0.44 12.55 -12.61
C VAL A 94 -0.19 12.36 -11.12
N ALA A 95 -0.10 11.11 -10.68
CA ALA A 95 0.20 10.73 -9.32
C ALA A 95 1.59 10.09 -9.23
N LEU A 96 2.38 10.48 -8.23
CA LEU A 96 3.56 9.75 -7.78
C LEU A 96 3.16 8.91 -6.57
N LEU A 97 3.07 7.60 -6.78
CA LEU A 97 2.84 6.64 -5.70
C LEU A 97 4.18 6.25 -5.08
N VAL A 98 4.31 6.48 -3.78
CA VAL A 98 5.52 6.13 -3.01
C VAL A 98 5.11 5.27 -1.83
N SER A 99 5.62 4.04 -1.78
CA SER A 99 5.36 3.10 -0.70
C SER A 99 6.60 2.25 -0.38
N GLY A 100 6.48 1.36 0.59
CA GLY A 100 7.53 0.41 0.96
C GLY A 100 7.77 -0.69 -0.08
N GLY A 101 6.85 -0.91 -1.02
CA GLY A 101 6.96 -1.99 -2.01
C GLY A 101 6.82 -1.52 -3.46
N HIS A 102 6.36 -0.29 -3.69
CA HIS A 102 6.14 0.23 -5.04
C HIS A 102 6.45 1.71 -5.11
N THR A 103 7.05 2.13 -6.21
CA THR A 103 7.20 3.54 -6.56
C THR A 103 6.87 3.69 -8.04
N LEU A 104 5.75 4.35 -8.33
CA LEU A 104 5.14 4.44 -9.65
C LEU A 104 4.76 5.88 -9.98
N LEU A 105 5.00 6.30 -11.20
CA LEU A 105 4.44 7.51 -11.77
C LEU A 105 3.26 7.11 -12.66
N VAL A 106 2.05 7.56 -12.32
CA VAL A 106 0.81 7.09 -12.95
C VAL A 106 -0.02 8.26 -13.45
N GLU A 107 -0.44 8.20 -14.71
CA GLU A 107 -1.47 9.06 -15.27
C GLU A 107 -2.84 8.48 -14.93
N VAL A 108 -3.66 9.28 -14.26
CA VAL A 108 -5.05 8.97 -13.93
C VAL A 108 -5.94 9.79 -14.87
N ARG A 109 -6.50 9.14 -15.89
CA ARG A 109 -7.36 9.81 -16.89
C ARG A 109 -8.79 9.92 -16.40
N GLU A 110 -9.29 8.82 -15.84
CA GLU A 110 -10.59 8.66 -15.22
C GLU A 110 -10.56 7.47 -14.26
N LEU A 111 -11.59 7.27 -13.48
CA LEU A 111 -11.69 6.12 -12.59
C LEU A 111 -11.64 4.81 -13.38
N GLY A 112 -10.71 3.94 -13.02
CA GLY A 112 -10.48 2.66 -13.70
C GLY A 112 -9.61 2.75 -14.97
N ASN A 113 -9.17 3.94 -15.40
CA ASN A 113 -8.34 4.12 -16.59
C ASN A 113 -7.01 4.78 -16.21
N TYR A 114 -6.02 3.94 -15.97
CA TYR A 114 -4.70 4.33 -15.49
C TYR A 114 -3.61 3.92 -16.48
N ARG A 115 -2.59 4.76 -16.60
CA ARG A 115 -1.40 4.46 -17.39
C ARG A 115 -0.16 4.68 -16.54
N ILE A 116 0.65 3.63 -16.36
CA ILE A 116 1.97 3.77 -15.76
C ILE A 116 2.84 4.53 -16.74
N LEU A 117 3.42 5.63 -16.31
CA LEU A 117 4.33 6.48 -17.07
C LEU A 117 5.78 6.10 -16.82
N GLY A 118 6.11 5.65 -15.61
CA GLY A 118 7.41 5.19 -15.19
C GLY A 118 7.33 4.50 -13.83
N GLU A 119 8.35 3.72 -13.52
CA GLU A 119 8.47 2.99 -12.26
C GLU A 119 9.92 2.91 -11.80
N SER A 120 10.14 2.64 -10.51
CA SER A 120 11.48 2.36 -10.00
C SER A 120 11.99 1.04 -10.57
N LEU A 121 13.22 1.06 -11.10
CA LEU A 121 13.89 -0.11 -11.68
C LEU A 121 14.67 -0.94 -10.66
N ASP A 122 14.80 -0.44 -9.44
CA ASP A 122 15.48 -1.10 -8.33
C ASP A 122 14.57 -1.08 -7.08
N ASP A 123 15.05 -0.55 -5.96
CA ASP A 123 14.25 -0.49 -4.72
C ASP A 123 13.11 0.54 -4.84
N ALA A 124 11.97 0.21 -4.27
CA ALA A 124 10.97 1.23 -3.98
C ALA A 124 11.55 2.28 -3.01
N VAL A 125 11.10 3.53 -3.12
CA VAL A 125 11.63 4.63 -2.28
C VAL A 125 11.51 4.32 -0.79
N GLY A 126 10.37 3.78 -0.33
CA GLY A 126 10.20 3.40 1.08
C GLY A 126 11.15 2.29 1.51
N GLU A 127 11.41 1.31 0.64
CA GLU A 127 12.41 0.26 0.86
C GLU A 127 13.82 0.83 0.95
N ALA A 128 14.18 1.78 0.09
CA ALA A 128 15.47 2.45 0.13
C ALA A 128 15.66 3.23 1.45
N PHE A 129 14.61 3.89 1.94
CA PHE A 129 14.61 4.55 3.25
C PHE A 129 14.83 3.54 4.39
N ASP A 130 14.10 2.44 4.40
CA ASP A 130 14.22 1.40 5.44
C ASP A 130 15.61 0.74 5.43
N LYS A 131 16.15 0.42 4.25
CA LYS A 131 17.50 -0.12 4.11
C LYS A 131 18.57 0.85 4.60
N THR A 132 18.45 2.12 4.22
CA THR A 132 19.39 3.17 4.65
C THR A 132 19.33 3.38 6.16
N ALA A 133 18.13 3.47 6.73
CA ALA A 133 17.94 3.58 8.16
C ALA A 133 18.56 2.40 8.92
N LYS A 134 18.37 1.18 8.41
CA LYS A 134 18.99 -0.02 8.98
C LYS A 134 20.51 0.04 8.96
N LEU A 135 21.14 0.52 7.87
CA LEU A 135 22.58 0.70 7.77
C LEU A 135 23.10 1.73 8.79
N LEU A 136 22.28 2.74 9.13
CA LEU A 136 22.60 3.74 10.14
C LEU A 136 22.26 3.31 11.57
N GLY A 137 21.73 2.09 11.77
CA GLY A 137 21.33 1.60 13.10
C GLY A 137 20.05 2.23 13.64
N LEU A 138 19.23 2.86 12.79
CA LEU A 138 17.96 3.46 13.19
C LEU A 138 16.86 2.40 13.37
N PRO A 139 15.81 2.69 14.17
CA PRO A 139 14.68 1.78 14.37
C PRO A 139 13.87 1.51 13.10
N TYR A 140 13.08 0.45 13.12
CA TYR A 140 12.10 0.13 12.07
C TYR A 140 10.67 0.53 12.50
N PRO A 141 9.83 1.11 11.61
CA PRO A 141 10.10 1.50 10.21
C PRO A 141 11.08 2.67 10.12
N GLY A 142 12.01 2.60 9.16
CA GLY A 142 13.15 3.51 9.09
C GLY A 142 12.87 4.85 8.41
N GLY A 143 11.81 4.94 7.60
CA GLY A 143 11.50 6.15 6.85
C GLY A 143 11.31 7.39 7.72
N PRO A 144 10.41 7.39 8.72
CA PRO A 144 10.22 8.52 9.63
C PRO A 144 11.48 8.90 10.41
N GLU A 145 12.22 7.90 10.90
CA GLU A 145 13.43 8.12 11.67
C GLU A 145 14.56 8.75 10.83
N LEU A 146 14.73 8.26 9.59
CA LEU A 146 15.70 8.82 8.66
C LEU A 146 15.33 10.25 8.25
N ALA A 147 14.04 10.53 8.00
CA ALA A 147 13.55 11.86 7.69
C ALA A 147 13.79 12.83 8.85
N ALA A 148 13.43 12.44 10.08
CA ALA A 148 13.67 13.26 11.26
C ALA A 148 15.18 13.55 11.49
N LEU A 149 16.03 12.56 11.23
CA LEU A 149 17.48 12.76 11.30
C LEU A 149 17.95 13.76 10.23
N ALA A 150 17.46 13.65 9.02
CA ALA A 150 17.79 14.56 7.93
C ALA A 150 17.34 16.00 8.20
N ASP A 151 16.16 16.19 8.78
CA ASP A 151 15.61 17.51 9.14
C ASP A 151 16.38 18.16 10.29
N SER A 152 17.10 17.36 11.11
CA SER A 152 17.90 17.87 12.23
C SER A 152 19.23 18.50 11.80
N VAL A 153 19.65 18.33 10.55
CA VAL A 153 20.92 18.83 10.04
C VAL A 153 20.70 19.92 8.99
N GLN A 154 21.63 20.88 8.95
CA GLN A 154 21.64 21.87 7.87
C GLN A 154 22.16 21.26 6.57
N ALA A 155 21.82 21.88 5.44
CA ALA A 155 22.15 21.41 4.10
C ALA A 155 23.55 20.78 3.99
N SER A 156 23.59 19.59 3.45
CA SER A 156 24.80 18.78 3.31
C SER A 156 25.82 19.44 2.38
N SER A 157 27.10 19.35 2.75
CA SER A 157 28.23 19.62 1.85
C SER A 157 28.45 18.52 0.81
N PHE A 158 27.78 17.38 0.95
CA PHE A 158 27.91 16.23 0.04
C PHE A 158 26.94 16.38 -1.15
N LYS A 159 27.47 16.16 -2.35
CA LYS A 159 26.68 16.07 -3.58
C LYS A 159 26.53 14.60 -3.96
N PHE A 160 25.36 14.08 -3.79
CA PHE A 160 25.04 12.73 -4.27
C PHE A 160 24.77 12.72 -5.77
N PRO A 161 25.13 11.66 -6.47
CA PRO A 161 24.77 11.49 -7.87
C PRO A 161 23.25 11.43 -8.03
N ARG A 162 22.76 11.92 -9.15
CA ARG A 162 21.36 11.81 -9.58
C ARG A 162 21.33 10.87 -10.79
N PRO A 163 21.17 9.56 -10.56
CA PRO A 163 21.16 8.59 -11.66
C PRO A 163 19.93 8.82 -12.55
N MET A 164 20.02 8.31 -13.77
CA MET A 164 18.95 8.24 -14.78
C MET A 164 18.43 9.56 -15.33
N THR A 165 18.84 10.73 -14.83
CA THR A 165 18.35 12.04 -15.29
C THR A 165 18.60 12.32 -16.77
N ASN A 166 19.52 11.61 -17.42
CA ASN A 166 19.89 11.76 -18.84
C ASN A 166 19.39 10.59 -19.72
N ARG A 167 18.55 9.71 -19.19
CA ARG A 167 17.98 8.59 -19.95
C ARG A 167 16.63 8.99 -20.55
N PRO A 168 16.30 8.45 -21.74
CA PRO A 168 14.94 8.59 -22.27
C PRO A 168 13.95 7.77 -21.41
N GLY A 169 12.70 8.22 -21.38
CA GLY A 169 11.66 7.59 -20.57
C GLY A 169 11.45 8.29 -19.23
N LEU A 170 10.58 7.71 -18.42
CA LEU A 170 10.19 8.23 -17.10
C LEU A 170 10.44 7.21 -15.98
N ASP A 171 11.12 6.11 -16.26
CA ASP A 171 11.58 5.18 -15.23
C ASP A 171 12.73 5.80 -14.42
N PHE A 172 12.84 5.42 -13.17
CA PHE A 172 13.79 6.02 -12.22
C PHE A 172 14.29 5.02 -11.16
#